data_3406680093cad55cb9bff42b07145052
#
_entry.id   3406680093cad55cb9bff42b07145052
#
_cell.length_a   1.000
_cell.length_b   1.000
_cell.length_c   1.000
_cell.angle_alpha   90.00
_cell.angle_beta   90.00
_cell.angle_gamma   90.00
#
_symmetry.space_group_name_H-M   'P 1'
#
loop_
_entity.id
_entity.type
_entity.pdbx_description
1 polymer ?
#
loop_
_entity_poly.entity_id
_entity_poly.type
_entity_poly.pdbx_seq_one_letter_code
_entity_poly.pdbx_strand_id
1 'polypeptide(L)'
;MLSLLERADSTAALPRLGGMARPNGVVIVSERYWAFAGVDGSLREGRMSKPPEFLQRLPLARGLSRLWASLAPVFRPGGVAPSRERWLILAAVLAPLALTFVGGRWSTAGGVGLSLLLLFTILRGRALHLHGAEHRAITATEERRLTATWRGTAEPSRFSPRCGTNFAALALPVTLLADRVLPLAPAFWSPVVVLVLSLALTMELWRLVQRSSRKTWRVFLVPGLALQRVTTREPRLDETQVAMRAVEAVLRLELA
;
A
#
# COMPACT_ATOMS: atom_id res chain seq x y z
N MET A 1 6.29 0.83 25.82
CA MET A 1 6.26 1.54 24.54
C MET A 1 7.45 2.48 24.36
N LEU A 2 7.62 3.56 25.14
CA LEU A 2 8.73 4.51 24.95
C LEU A 2 10.11 3.83 24.97
N SER A 3 10.38 2.96 25.93
CA SER A 3 11.65 2.21 26.01
C SER A 3 11.93 1.36 24.76
N LEU A 4 10.90 0.83 24.11
CA LEU A 4 11.05 0.09 22.84
C LEU A 4 11.36 1.05 21.70
N LEU A 5 10.69 2.20 21.63
CA LEU A 5 10.96 3.20 20.58
C LEU A 5 12.37 3.78 20.70
N GLU A 6 12.85 4.06 21.93
CA GLU A 6 14.23 4.51 22.19
C GLU A 6 15.25 3.45 21.77
N ARG A 7 15.00 2.18 22.10
CA ARG A 7 15.83 1.05 21.65
C ARG A 7 15.84 0.91 20.13
N ALA A 8 14.67 1.07 19.48
CA ALA A 8 14.57 1.01 18.04
C ALA A 8 15.31 2.19 17.38
N ASP A 9 15.22 3.40 17.93
CA ASP A 9 15.96 4.57 17.42
C ASP A 9 17.48 4.36 17.46
N SER A 10 18.00 3.58 18.43
CA SER A 10 19.42 3.24 18.57
C SER A 10 19.84 1.98 17.79
N THR A 11 18.88 1.21 17.24
CA THR A 11 19.19 -0.05 16.54
C THR A 11 19.75 0.22 15.15
N ALA A 12 20.88 -0.43 14.78
CA ALA A 12 21.56 -0.22 13.52
C ALA A 12 20.73 -0.62 12.29
N ALA A 13 19.95 -1.69 12.39
CA ALA A 13 19.10 -2.17 11.29
C ALA A 13 17.66 -2.41 11.77
N LEU A 14 16.72 -1.66 11.23
CA LEU A 14 15.29 -1.90 11.43
C LEU A 14 14.68 -2.56 10.18
N PRO A 15 13.60 -3.34 10.34
CA PRO A 15 12.89 -3.92 9.22
C PRO A 15 12.32 -2.84 8.32
N ARG A 16 12.22 -3.14 7.03
CA ARG A 16 11.48 -2.28 6.11
C ARG A 16 10.00 -2.38 6.41
N LEU A 17 9.39 -1.23 6.66
CA LEU A 17 7.97 -1.14 6.93
C LEU A 17 7.22 -0.66 5.69
N GLY A 18 6.01 -1.15 5.54
CA GLY A 18 4.96 -0.64 4.69
C GLY A 18 3.70 -0.48 5.49
N GLY A 19 2.65 0.08 4.90
CA GLY A 19 1.41 0.24 5.64
C GLY A 19 0.21 0.47 4.75
N MET A 20 -0.92 0.62 5.41
CA MET A 20 -2.21 0.91 4.81
C MET A 20 -3.08 1.65 5.82
N ALA A 21 -3.44 2.88 5.48
CA ALA A 21 -4.42 3.62 6.26
C ALA A 21 -5.85 3.16 5.95
N ARG A 22 -6.68 3.19 6.98
CA ARG A 22 -8.09 2.85 6.93
C ARG A 22 -8.91 3.89 7.69
N PRO A 23 -10.23 3.99 7.46
CA PRO A 23 -11.07 4.97 8.16
C PRO A 23 -11.04 4.85 9.69
N ASN A 24 -10.78 3.65 10.21
CA ASN A 24 -10.79 3.33 11.63
C ASN A 24 -9.41 3.05 12.25
N GLY A 25 -8.31 3.19 11.50
CA GLY A 25 -6.97 2.93 12.02
C GLY A 25 -5.90 2.76 10.96
N VAL A 26 -4.74 2.30 11.38
CA VAL A 26 -3.56 2.11 10.53
C VAL A 26 -3.05 0.68 10.66
N VAL A 27 -2.78 0.06 9.53
CA VAL A 27 -2.04 -1.22 9.45
C VAL A 27 -0.61 -0.92 9.10
N ILE A 28 0.33 -1.48 9.85
CA ILE A 28 1.76 -1.51 9.51
C ILE A 28 2.16 -2.95 9.26
N VAL A 29 2.98 -3.15 8.24
CA VAL A 29 3.48 -4.47 7.84
C VAL A 29 4.99 -4.45 7.71
N SER A 30 5.62 -5.54 8.11
CA SER A 30 7.01 -5.88 7.80
C SER A 30 7.04 -7.09 6.86
N GLU A 31 8.21 -7.69 6.65
CA GLU A 31 8.31 -8.96 5.92
C GLU A 31 7.72 -10.14 6.70
N ARG A 32 7.72 -10.10 8.04
CA ARG A 32 7.32 -11.22 8.91
C ARG A 32 6.01 -11.00 9.65
N TYR A 33 5.71 -9.75 10.00
CA TYR A 33 4.59 -9.42 10.88
C TYR A 33 3.75 -8.27 10.35
N TRP A 34 2.53 -8.19 10.83
CA TRP A 34 1.65 -7.05 10.64
C TRP A 34 0.99 -6.67 11.97
N ALA A 35 0.68 -5.40 12.13
CA ALA A 35 -0.14 -4.90 13.24
C ALA A 35 -1.14 -3.86 12.73
N PHE A 36 -2.31 -3.85 13.32
CA PHE A 36 -3.35 -2.84 13.13
C PHE A 36 -3.58 -2.14 14.45
N ALA A 37 -3.52 -0.81 14.46
CA ALA A 37 -3.92 0.02 15.57
C ALA A 37 -5.16 0.82 15.20
N GLY A 38 -6.24 0.64 15.95
CA GLY A 38 -7.49 1.35 15.78
C GLY A 38 -7.48 2.70 16.50
N VAL A 39 -8.28 3.62 15.99
CA VAL A 39 -8.56 4.93 16.66
C VAL A 39 -9.34 4.76 17.96
N ASP A 40 -10.02 3.63 18.13
CA ASP A 40 -10.72 3.19 19.33
C ASP A 40 -9.79 2.57 20.39
N GLY A 41 -8.48 2.54 20.13
CA GLY A 41 -7.49 1.91 21.00
C GLY A 41 -7.29 0.42 20.73
N SER A 42 -8.07 -0.21 19.86
CA SER A 42 -7.90 -1.62 19.52
C SER A 42 -6.54 -1.88 18.87
N LEU A 43 -5.92 -3.01 19.22
CA LEU A 43 -4.67 -3.48 18.64
C LEU A 43 -4.87 -4.93 18.18
N ARG A 44 -4.49 -5.21 16.94
CA ARG A 44 -4.46 -6.57 16.38
C ARG A 44 -3.12 -6.78 15.70
N GLU A 45 -2.58 -7.96 15.81
CA GLU A 45 -1.27 -8.30 15.26
C GLU A 45 -1.26 -9.74 14.74
N GLY A 46 -0.32 -10.04 13.87
CA GLY A 46 -0.20 -11.39 13.33
C GLY A 46 1.01 -11.54 12.41
N ARG A 47 1.16 -12.75 11.92
CA ARG A 47 2.24 -13.08 10.97
C ARG A 47 1.81 -12.86 9.52
N MET A 48 2.74 -12.35 8.71
CA MET A 48 2.56 -12.25 7.26
C MET A 48 2.58 -13.64 6.61
N SER A 49 1.81 -13.78 5.55
CA SER A 49 1.90 -14.97 4.70
C SER A 49 3.20 -14.94 3.91
N LYS A 50 3.96 -16.02 3.95
CA LYS A 50 5.12 -16.18 3.07
C LYS A 50 4.63 -16.71 1.71
N PRO A 51 4.90 -16.01 0.61
CA PRO A 51 4.62 -16.56 -0.71
C PRO A 51 5.44 -17.83 -0.95
N PRO A 52 4.91 -18.81 -1.71
CA PRO A 52 5.64 -20.03 -2.07
C PRO A 52 6.99 -19.71 -2.72
N GLU A 53 8.05 -20.43 -2.32
CA GLU A 53 9.42 -20.15 -2.76
C GLU A 53 9.60 -20.25 -4.28
N PHE A 54 8.93 -21.21 -4.90
CA PHE A 54 9.01 -21.37 -6.36
C PHE A 54 8.49 -20.15 -7.12
N LEU A 55 7.42 -19.47 -6.61
CA LEU A 55 6.91 -18.23 -7.21
C LEU A 55 7.88 -17.05 -7.04
N GLN A 56 8.72 -17.08 -5.99
CA GLN A 56 9.72 -16.04 -5.77
C GLN A 56 10.89 -16.09 -6.76
N ARG A 57 11.11 -17.26 -7.39
CA ARG A 57 12.17 -17.47 -8.39
C ARG A 57 11.72 -17.04 -9.79
N LEU A 58 10.42 -17.05 -10.06
CA LEU A 58 9.88 -16.73 -11.38
C LEU A 58 9.65 -15.23 -11.53
N PRO A 59 10.24 -14.58 -12.56
CA PRO A 59 9.87 -13.20 -12.93
C PRO A 59 8.36 -13.10 -13.12
N LEU A 60 7.80 -11.90 -12.88
CA LEU A 60 6.36 -11.61 -12.92
C LEU A 60 5.57 -12.29 -11.78
N ALA A 61 5.68 -13.61 -11.58
CA ALA A 61 4.96 -14.33 -10.53
C ALA A 61 5.39 -13.89 -9.12
N ARG A 62 6.68 -13.60 -8.92
CA ARG A 62 7.20 -13.11 -7.62
C ARG A 62 6.59 -11.78 -7.20
N GLY A 63 6.31 -10.90 -8.17
CA GLY A 63 5.68 -9.61 -7.90
C GLY A 63 4.23 -9.78 -7.44
N LEU A 64 3.44 -10.55 -8.19
CA LEU A 64 2.05 -10.84 -7.87
C LEU A 64 1.89 -11.57 -6.54
N SER A 65 2.73 -12.56 -6.26
CA SER A 65 2.67 -13.30 -5.00
C SER A 65 3.00 -12.42 -3.78
N ARG A 66 3.90 -11.45 -3.92
CA ARG A 66 4.20 -10.46 -2.88
C ARG A 66 3.06 -9.47 -2.70
N LEU A 67 2.47 -8.99 -3.80
CA LEU A 67 1.30 -8.12 -3.76
C LEU A 67 0.15 -8.83 -3.01
N TRP A 68 -0.14 -10.08 -3.37
CA TRP A 68 -1.12 -10.89 -2.67
C TRP A 68 -0.81 -11.04 -1.17
N ALA A 69 0.42 -11.38 -0.82
CA ALA A 69 0.85 -11.51 0.56
C ALA A 69 0.68 -10.19 1.35
N SER A 70 0.99 -9.04 0.75
CA SER A 70 0.83 -7.73 1.39
C SER A 70 -0.64 -7.36 1.65
N LEU A 71 -1.57 -7.86 0.86
CA LEU A 71 -3.00 -7.64 1.01
C LEU A 71 -3.68 -8.67 1.94
N ALA A 72 -2.99 -9.76 2.28
CA ALA A 72 -3.55 -10.84 3.09
C ALA A 72 -4.15 -10.37 4.44
N PRO A 73 -3.56 -9.42 5.20
CA PRO A 73 -4.16 -8.92 6.44
C PRO A 73 -5.55 -8.30 6.24
N VAL A 74 -5.83 -7.75 5.06
CA VAL A 74 -7.11 -7.12 4.72
C VAL A 74 -8.17 -8.18 4.40
N PHE A 75 -7.80 -9.21 3.62
CA PHE A 75 -8.75 -10.17 3.06
C PHE A 75 -8.97 -11.43 3.90
N ARG A 76 -8.10 -11.72 4.87
CA ARG A 76 -8.25 -12.90 5.73
C ARG A 76 -9.52 -12.85 6.60
N PRO A 77 -10.16 -14.00 6.86
CA PRO A 77 -11.16 -14.12 7.93
C PRO A 77 -10.55 -13.67 9.26
N GLY A 78 -11.24 -12.82 10.00
CA GLY A 78 -10.68 -12.20 11.22
C GLY A 78 -9.60 -11.14 10.98
N GLY A 79 -9.30 -10.80 9.72
CA GLY A 79 -8.39 -9.72 9.35
C GLY A 79 -8.91 -8.34 9.72
N VAL A 80 -8.15 -7.33 9.32
CA VAL A 80 -8.39 -5.95 9.77
C VAL A 80 -9.58 -5.27 9.08
N ALA A 81 -9.99 -5.73 7.87
CA ALA A 81 -11.08 -5.10 7.13
C ALA A 81 -12.45 -5.73 7.43
N PRO A 82 -13.49 -4.93 7.73
CA PRO A 82 -14.86 -5.43 7.77
C PRO A 82 -15.32 -5.88 6.37
N SER A 83 -16.33 -6.76 6.32
CA SER A 83 -16.80 -7.33 5.06
C SER A 83 -17.20 -6.28 4.03
N ARG A 84 -17.84 -5.18 4.45
CA ARG A 84 -18.22 -4.08 3.56
C ARG A 84 -17.02 -3.46 2.85
N GLU A 85 -15.94 -3.20 3.57
CA GLU A 85 -14.73 -2.60 2.99
C GLU A 85 -14.03 -3.56 2.03
N ARG A 86 -13.97 -4.86 2.38
CA ARG A 86 -13.44 -5.90 1.48
C ARG A 86 -14.21 -5.93 0.16
N TRP A 87 -15.53 -5.90 0.20
CA TRP A 87 -16.37 -5.86 -1.00
C TRP A 87 -16.17 -4.59 -1.82
N LEU A 88 -16.01 -3.41 -1.17
CA LEU A 88 -15.70 -2.16 -1.87
C LEU A 88 -14.35 -2.22 -2.58
N ILE A 89 -13.32 -2.76 -1.91
CA ILE A 89 -11.99 -2.92 -2.53
C ILE A 89 -12.07 -3.90 -3.70
N LEU A 90 -12.73 -5.04 -3.54
CA LEU A 90 -12.92 -6.00 -4.63
C LEU A 90 -13.69 -5.38 -5.79
N ALA A 91 -14.78 -4.66 -5.53
CA ALA A 91 -15.54 -3.97 -6.54
C ALA A 91 -14.69 -2.94 -7.29
N ALA A 92 -13.86 -2.15 -6.58
CA ALA A 92 -12.98 -1.16 -7.18
C ALA A 92 -11.92 -1.80 -8.10
N VAL A 93 -11.40 -2.98 -7.74
CA VAL A 93 -10.42 -3.72 -8.56
C VAL A 93 -11.09 -4.40 -9.75
N LEU A 94 -12.29 -4.94 -9.57
CA LEU A 94 -12.99 -5.70 -10.62
C LEU A 94 -13.83 -4.82 -11.54
N ALA A 95 -14.15 -3.59 -11.17
CA ALA A 95 -15.00 -2.69 -11.98
C ALA A 95 -14.45 -2.44 -13.39
N PRO A 96 -13.15 -2.15 -13.60
CA PRO A 96 -12.60 -1.99 -14.95
C PRO A 96 -12.80 -3.26 -15.78
N LEU A 97 -12.53 -4.42 -15.17
CA LEU A 97 -12.68 -5.72 -15.83
C LEU A 97 -14.13 -5.99 -16.21
N ALA A 98 -15.09 -5.75 -15.31
CA ALA A 98 -16.50 -5.96 -15.59
C ALA A 98 -16.99 -5.07 -16.73
N LEU A 99 -16.56 -3.83 -16.78
CA LEU A 99 -16.96 -2.89 -17.84
C LEU A 99 -16.35 -3.22 -19.20
N THR A 100 -15.20 -3.91 -19.28
CA THR A 100 -14.67 -4.39 -20.57
C THR A 100 -15.60 -5.39 -21.25
N PHE A 101 -16.35 -6.17 -20.48
CA PHE A 101 -17.32 -7.12 -21.03
C PHE A 101 -18.63 -6.45 -21.53
N VAL A 102 -18.92 -5.25 -21.04
CA VAL A 102 -20.09 -4.48 -21.54
C VAL A 102 -19.82 -3.88 -22.91
N GLY A 103 -18.53 -3.67 -23.25
CA GLY A 103 -18.11 -3.14 -24.53
C GLY A 103 -18.27 -1.61 -24.65
N GLY A 104 -17.88 -1.10 -25.82
CA GLY A 104 -17.92 0.33 -26.12
C GLY A 104 -16.60 1.04 -25.82
N ARG A 105 -16.34 2.12 -26.59
CA ARG A 105 -15.07 2.89 -26.54
C ARG A 105 -14.77 3.52 -25.18
N TRP A 106 -15.77 3.67 -24.32
CA TRP A 106 -15.65 4.31 -23.01
C TRP A 106 -15.60 3.31 -21.85
N SER A 107 -15.64 2.00 -22.13
CA SER A 107 -15.68 0.97 -21.06
C SER A 107 -14.47 1.03 -20.15
N THR A 108 -13.26 1.16 -20.69
CA THR A 108 -12.02 1.26 -19.88
C THR A 108 -12.00 2.54 -19.05
N ALA A 109 -12.31 3.69 -19.66
CA ALA A 109 -12.35 4.97 -18.95
C ALA A 109 -13.41 4.97 -17.84
N GLY A 110 -14.60 4.44 -18.14
CA GLY A 110 -15.68 4.27 -17.16
C GLY A 110 -15.30 3.33 -16.02
N GLY A 111 -14.61 2.23 -16.32
CA GLY A 111 -14.11 1.30 -15.33
C GLY A 111 -13.08 1.92 -14.39
N VAL A 112 -12.11 2.64 -14.92
CA VAL A 112 -11.13 3.41 -14.15
C VAL A 112 -11.82 4.48 -13.31
N GLY A 113 -12.74 5.24 -13.89
CA GLY A 113 -13.50 6.27 -13.17
C GLY A 113 -14.31 5.70 -12.01
N LEU A 114 -14.99 4.57 -12.22
CA LEU A 114 -15.73 3.87 -11.17
C LEU A 114 -14.80 3.35 -10.06
N SER A 115 -13.66 2.79 -10.42
CA SER A 115 -12.66 2.34 -9.44
C SER A 115 -12.16 3.48 -8.58
N LEU A 116 -11.81 4.61 -9.19
CA LEU A 116 -11.37 5.81 -8.48
C LEU A 116 -12.46 6.34 -7.55
N LEU A 117 -13.71 6.38 -8.01
CA LEU A 117 -14.85 6.80 -7.18
C LEU A 117 -15.03 5.88 -5.97
N LEU A 118 -15.00 4.57 -6.16
CA LEU A 118 -15.14 3.59 -5.07
C LEU A 118 -13.97 3.70 -4.08
N LEU A 119 -12.74 3.81 -4.55
CA LEU A 119 -11.57 4.02 -3.70
C LEU A 119 -11.65 5.35 -2.95
N PHE A 120 -12.15 6.41 -3.58
CA PHE A 120 -12.35 7.70 -2.93
C PHE A 120 -13.38 7.63 -1.79
N THR A 121 -14.39 6.75 -1.89
CA THR A 121 -15.33 6.54 -0.77
C THR A 121 -14.66 5.97 0.48
N ILE A 122 -13.57 5.20 0.30
CA ILE A 122 -12.77 4.64 1.39
C ILE A 122 -11.75 5.68 1.90
N LEU A 123 -11.07 6.37 0.97
CA LEU A 123 -10.04 7.36 1.25
C LEU A 123 -10.64 8.77 1.36
N ARG A 124 -11.47 9.00 2.38
CA ARG A 124 -12.06 10.33 2.67
C ARG A 124 -12.06 10.63 4.14
N GLY A 125 -12.21 11.90 4.47
CA GLY A 125 -12.29 12.38 5.86
C GLY A 125 -11.06 11.96 6.68
N ARG A 126 -11.28 11.29 7.80
CA ARG A 126 -10.23 10.87 8.74
C ARG A 126 -9.20 9.90 8.10
N ALA A 127 -9.60 9.10 7.11
CA ALA A 127 -8.68 8.19 6.44
C ALA A 127 -7.52 8.91 5.75
N LEU A 128 -7.72 10.15 5.26
CA LEU A 128 -6.66 10.96 4.65
C LEU A 128 -5.61 11.40 5.69
N HIS A 129 -6.04 11.73 6.91
CA HIS A 129 -5.14 12.10 8.01
C HIS A 129 -4.38 10.87 8.52
N LEU A 130 -5.08 9.73 8.68
CA LEU A 130 -4.45 8.46 9.05
C LEU A 130 -3.46 7.97 7.98
N HIS A 131 -3.69 8.27 6.70
CA HIS A 131 -2.73 7.98 5.63
C HIS A 131 -1.47 8.87 5.75
N GLY A 132 -1.64 10.15 6.09
CA GLY A 132 -0.51 11.01 6.43
C GLY A 132 0.25 10.52 7.67
N ALA A 133 -0.48 10.05 8.70
CA ALA A 133 0.08 9.49 9.93
C ALA A 133 0.86 8.19 9.68
N GLU A 134 0.34 7.31 8.84
CA GLU A 134 1.04 6.09 8.40
C GLU A 134 2.39 6.41 7.78
N HIS A 135 2.41 7.33 6.80
CA HIS A 135 3.66 7.75 6.16
C HIS A 135 4.63 8.38 7.15
N ARG A 136 4.13 9.27 8.03
CA ARG A 136 4.94 9.91 9.08
C ARG A 136 5.58 8.88 10.00
N ALA A 137 4.84 7.87 10.44
CA ALA A 137 5.35 6.82 11.31
C ALA A 137 6.40 5.92 10.62
N ILE A 138 6.19 5.59 9.34
CA ILE A 138 7.17 4.84 8.54
C ILE A 138 8.44 5.68 8.34
N THR A 139 8.30 6.96 7.98
CA THR A 139 9.44 7.88 7.81
C THR A 139 10.19 8.06 9.13
N ALA A 140 9.48 8.19 10.27
CA ALA A 140 10.07 8.23 11.60
C ALA A 140 10.96 7.01 11.89
N THR A 141 10.51 5.81 11.45
CA THR A 141 11.29 4.57 11.58
C THR A 141 12.57 4.63 10.73
N GLU A 142 12.47 5.12 9.50
CA GLU A 142 13.61 5.24 8.58
C GLU A 142 14.63 6.27 9.04
N GLU A 143 14.16 7.38 9.64
CA GLU A 143 15.00 8.49 10.13
C GLU A 143 15.47 8.30 11.59
N ARG A 144 15.08 7.21 12.28
CA ARG A 144 15.41 6.99 13.70
C ARG A 144 14.91 8.11 14.61
N ARG A 145 13.67 8.53 14.39
CA ARG A 145 13.02 9.64 15.11
C ARG A 145 11.70 9.20 15.76
N LEU A 146 11.59 7.91 16.07
CA LEU A 146 10.35 7.32 16.61
C LEU A 146 9.93 7.97 17.92
N THR A 147 10.87 8.11 18.86
CA THR A 147 10.58 8.69 20.18
C THR A 147 10.17 10.15 20.07
N ALA A 148 10.89 10.94 19.27
CA ALA A 148 10.57 12.35 19.04
C ALA A 148 9.23 12.54 18.33
N THR A 149 8.92 11.66 17.35
CA THR A 149 7.62 11.68 16.64
C THR A 149 6.46 11.30 17.56
N TRP A 150 6.66 10.33 18.45
CA TRP A 150 5.66 9.97 19.45
C TRP A 150 5.33 11.13 20.40
N ARG A 151 6.36 11.87 20.82
CA ARG A 151 6.22 13.06 21.70
C ARG A 151 5.72 14.30 20.98
N GLY A 152 5.58 14.29 19.65
CA GLY A 152 5.20 15.44 18.84
C GLY A 152 6.30 16.50 18.70
N THR A 153 7.56 16.18 19.05
CA THR A 153 8.72 17.07 18.91
C THR A 153 9.42 16.91 17.55
N ALA A 154 9.02 15.91 16.76
CA ALA A 154 9.45 15.72 15.39
C ALA A 154 8.27 15.41 14.48
N GLU A 155 8.28 16.01 13.29
CA GLU A 155 7.27 15.84 12.26
C GLU A 155 7.90 15.33 10.95
N PRO A 156 8.28 14.03 10.86
CA PRO A 156 8.77 13.45 9.61
C PRO A 156 7.76 13.62 8.47
N SER A 157 8.24 13.52 7.23
CA SER A 157 7.42 13.74 6.05
C SER A 157 6.22 12.79 6.00
N ARG A 158 5.06 13.34 5.63
CA ARG A 158 3.85 12.56 5.28
C ARG A 158 3.85 12.08 3.83
N PHE A 159 4.90 12.33 3.07
CA PHE A 159 5.07 11.83 1.70
C PHE A 159 6.04 10.66 1.71
N SER A 160 5.64 9.56 1.09
CA SER A 160 6.45 8.35 1.05
C SER A 160 6.65 7.86 -0.38
N PRO A 161 7.89 7.57 -0.80
CA PRO A 161 8.15 6.96 -2.11
C PRO A 161 7.63 5.52 -2.20
N ARG A 162 7.28 4.89 -1.08
CA ARG A 162 6.84 3.48 -1.01
C ARG A 162 5.32 3.30 -0.93
N CYS A 163 4.57 4.38 -0.99
CA CYS A 163 3.11 4.34 -0.91
C CYS A 163 2.47 3.60 -2.09
N GLY A 164 1.38 2.89 -1.83
CA GLY A 164 0.56 2.23 -2.86
C GLY A 164 0.01 3.18 -3.92
N THR A 165 -0.12 4.49 -3.64
CA THR A 165 -0.51 5.48 -4.65
C THR A 165 0.55 5.65 -5.74
N ASN A 166 1.85 5.50 -5.40
CA ASN A 166 2.92 5.49 -6.40
C ASN A 166 2.84 4.23 -7.27
N PHE A 167 2.50 3.08 -6.67
CA PHE A 167 2.25 1.86 -7.43
C PHE A 167 1.06 2.03 -8.38
N ALA A 168 -0.05 2.58 -7.92
CA ALA A 168 -1.24 2.84 -8.75
C ALA A 168 -0.94 3.81 -9.90
N ALA A 169 -0.15 4.85 -9.64
CA ALA A 169 0.29 5.82 -10.66
C ALA A 169 1.18 5.18 -11.74
N LEU A 170 1.95 4.14 -11.39
CA LEU A 170 2.72 3.35 -12.35
C LEU A 170 1.85 2.31 -13.08
N ALA A 171 0.89 1.70 -12.39
CA ALA A 171 0.05 0.65 -12.95
C ALA A 171 -0.82 1.17 -14.09
N LEU A 172 -1.34 2.39 -14.00
CA LEU A 172 -2.21 2.98 -15.03
C LEU A 172 -1.54 3.06 -16.40
N PRO A 173 -0.39 3.74 -16.58
CA PRO A 173 0.27 3.81 -17.89
C PRO A 173 0.77 2.44 -18.37
N VAL A 174 1.21 1.57 -17.48
CA VAL A 174 1.62 0.19 -17.84
C VAL A 174 0.43 -0.59 -18.38
N THR A 175 -0.75 -0.48 -17.75
CA THR A 175 -1.96 -1.16 -18.21
C THR A 175 -2.41 -0.63 -19.58
N LEU A 176 -2.43 0.70 -19.76
CA LEU A 176 -2.80 1.31 -21.03
C LEU A 176 -1.83 0.91 -22.16
N LEU A 177 -0.54 0.83 -21.86
CA LEU A 177 0.46 0.40 -22.84
C LEU A 177 0.30 -1.09 -23.15
N ALA A 178 0.12 -1.94 -22.13
CA ALA A 178 -0.09 -3.37 -22.33
C ALA A 178 -1.33 -3.68 -23.17
N ASP A 179 -2.43 -2.96 -22.93
CA ASP A 179 -3.66 -3.10 -23.72
C ASP A 179 -3.46 -2.75 -25.21
N ARG A 180 -2.56 -1.80 -25.50
CA ARG A 180 -2.24 -1.38 -26.86
C ARG A 180 -1.24 -2.28 -27.58
N VAL A 181 -0.27 -2.83 -26.85
CA VAL A 181 0.89 -3.54 -27.43
C VAL A 181 0.67 -5.06 -27.49
N LEU A 182 -0.15 -5.61 -26.59
CA LEU A 182 -0.44 -7.05 -26.57
C LEU A 182 -1.54 -7.36 -27.62
N PRO A 183 -1.20 -7.95 -28.76
CA PRO A 183 -2.18 -8.31 -29.78
C PRO A 183 -2.91 -9.59 -29.39
N LEU A 184 -3.63 -9.54 -28.27
CA LEU A 184 -4.45 -10.67 -27.86
C LEU A 184 -5.68 -10.74 -28.74
N ALA A 185 -5.96 -11.93 -29.29
CA ALA A 185 -7.21 -12.15 -29.99
C ALA A 185 -8.40 -11.79 -29.08
N PRO A 186 -9.44 -11.16 -29.62
CA PRO A 186 -10.60 -10.81 -28.82
C PRO A 186 -11.27 -12.06 -28.27
N ALA A 187 -11.01 -12.32 -26.99
CA ALA A 187 -11.57 -13.45 -26.26
C ALA A 187 -12.01 -12.92 -24.87
N PHE A 188 -12.98 -13.56 -24.26
CA PHE A 188 -13.51 -13.15 -22.95
C PHE A 188 -12.44 -13.11 -21.85
N TRP A 189 -11.37 -13.87 -21.97
CA TRP A 189 -10.26 -13.91 -21.00
C TRP A 189 -9.18 -12.83 -21.25
N SER A 190 -9.16 -12.17 -22.44
CA SER A 190 -8.13 -11.19 -22.79
C SER A 190 -7.98 -10.05 -21.77
N PRO A 191 -9.06 -9.43 -21.26
CA PRO A 191 -8.94 -8.37 -20.24
C PRO A 191 -8.31 -8.86 -18.95
N VAL A 192 -8.57 -10.12 -18.56
CA VAL A 192 -7.96 -10.72 -17.35
C VAL A 192 -6.46 -10.89 -17.53
N VAL A 193 -6.04 -11.38 -18.71
CA VAL A 193 -4.62 -11.54 -19.03
C VAL A 193 -3.90 -10.19 -19.06
N VAL A 194 -4.49 -9.18 -19.71
CA VAL A 194 -3.92 -7.82 -19.71
C VAL A 194 -3.78 -7.28 -18.30
N LEU A 195 -4.80 -7.43 -17.46
CA LEU A 195 -4.76 -6.98 -16.05
C LEU A 195 -3.64 -7.69 -15.28
N VAL A 196 -3.58 -9.02 -15.34
CA VAL A 196 -2.59 -9.81 -14.60
C VAL A 196 -1.17 -9.50 -15.06
N LEU A 197 -0.93 -9.43 -16.37
CA LEU A 197 0.37 -9.07 -16.93
C LEU A 197 0.76 -7.63 -16.58
N SER A 198 -0.16 -6.69 -16.66
CA SER A 198 0.09 -5.28 -16.30
C SER A 198 0.47 -5.13 -14.84
N LEU A 199 -0.23 -5.81 -13.93
CA LEU A 199 0.12 -5.82 -12.51
C LEU A 199 1.50 -6.45 -12.29
N ALA A 200 1.79 -7.56 -12.96
CA ALA A 200 3.06 -8.25 -12.87
C ALA A 200 4.23 -7.38 -13.36
N LEU A 201 4.07 -6.74 -14.53
CA LEU A 201 5.06 -5.80 -15.09
C LEU A 201 5.22 -4.57 -14.20
N THR A 202 4.12 -4.03 -13.68
CA THR A 202 4.17 -2.90 -12.73
C THR A 202 4.95 -3.27 -11.47
N MET A 203 4.77 -4.47 -10.93
CA MET A 203 5.52 -4.95 -9.76
C MET A 203 7.02 -5.08 -10.05
N GLU A 204 7.42 -5.53 -11.24
CA GLU A 204 8.83 -5.59 -11.62
C GLU A 204 9.41 -4.17 -11.78
N LEU A 205 8.70 -3.27 -12.47
CA LEU A 205 9.11 -1.88 -12.60
C LEU A 205 9.20 -1.19 -11.23
N TRP A 206 8.20 -1.39 -10.38
CA TRP A 206 8.20 -0.90 -9.00
C TRP A 206 9.43 -1.35 -8.22
N ARG A 207 9.76 -2.63 -8.34
CA ARG A 207 10.95 -3.21 -7.70
C ARG A 207 12.25 -2.56 -8.20
N LEU A 208 12.36 -2.30 -9.51
CA LEU A 208 13.52 -1.60 -10.11
C LEU A 208 13.63 -0.17 -9.58
N VAL A 209 12.52 0.57 -9.58
CA VAL A 209 12.45 1.94 -9.07
C VAL A 209 12.84 2.00 -7.58
N GLN A 210 12.32 1.07 -6.76
CA GLN A 210 12.60 1.04 -5.32
C GLN A 210 14.02 0.59 -4.96
N ARG A 211 14.70 -0.15 -5.83
CA ARG A 211 16.08 -0.62 -5.62
C ARG A 211 17.12 0.32 -6.17
N SER A 212 16.74 1.16 -7.13
CA SER A 212 17.69 2.03 -7.80
C SER A 212 18.08 3.23 -6.95
N SER A 213 19.39 3.43 -6.79
CA SER A 213 19.93 4.66 -6.22
C SER A 213 19.99 5.83 -7.23
N ARG A 214 19.79 5.57 -8.52
CA ARG A 214 19.85 6.57 -9.58
C ARG A 214 18.69 7.54 -9.49
N LYS A 215 18.99 8.84 -9.50
CA LYS A 215 17.99 9.93 -9.46
C LYS A 215 16.97 9.85 -10.62
N THR A 216 17.40 9.35 -11.79
CA THR A 216 16.56 9.18 -12.99
C THR A 216 15.34 8.30 -12.75
N TRP A 217 15.45 7.26 -11.92
CA TRP A 217 14.31 6.40 -11.60
C TRP A 217 13.26 7.07 -10.70
N ARG A 218 13.65 8.14 -10.02
CA ARG A 218 12.72 8.91 -9.17
C ARG A 218 11.64 9.64 -9.97
N VAL A 219 11.88 9.89 -11.28
CA VAL A 219 10.87 10.50 -12.16
C VAL A 219 9.58 9.66 -12.19
N PHE A 220 9.69 8.35 -12.11
CA PHE A 220 8.54 7.44 -12.07
C PHE A 220 7.70 7.56 -10.79
N LEU A 221 8.24 8.18 -9.73
CA LEU A 221 7.51 8.42 -8.49
C LEU A 221 6.77 9.76 -8.49
N VAL A 222 7.12 10.69 -9.39
CA VAL A 222 6.55 12.04 -9.41
C VAL A 222 5.02 12.04 -9.51
N PRO A 223 4.36 11.27 -10.41
CA PRO A 223 2.91 11.25 -10.49
C PRO A 223 2.26 10.74 -9.19
N GLY A 224 2.83 9.69 -8.59
CA GLY A 224 2.32 9.15 -7.34
C GLY A 224 2.53 10.09 -6.15
N LEU A 225 3.68 10.76 -6.06
CA LEU A 225 3.93 11.80 -5.03
C LEU A 225 2.98 13.00 -5.21
N ALA A 226 2.64 13.36 -6.45
CA ALA A 226 1.63 14.39 -6.71
C ALA A 226 0.24 13.93 -6.22
N LEU A 227 -0.15 12.67 -6.46
CA LEU A 227 -1.39 12.09 -5.94
C LEU A 227 -1.43 12.08 -4.41
N GLN A 228 -0.30 11.93 -3.73
CA GLN A 228 -0.26 11.97 -2.25
C GLN A 228 -0.69 13.34 -1.69
N ARG A 229 -0.58 14.42 -2.45
CA ARG A 229 -1.09 15.75 -2.02
C ARG A 229 -2.61 15.75 -1.80
N VAL A 230 -3.34 14.91 -2.53
CA VAL A 230 -4.80 14.78 -2.42
C VAL A 230 -5.22 13.57 -1.60
N THR A 231 -4.40 12.52 -1.55
CA THR A 231 -4.70 11.27 -0.82
C THR A 231 -4.13 11.24 0.60
N THR A 232 -3.36 12.25 1.02
CA THR A 232 -2.89 12.43 2.40
C THR A 232 -3.24 13.82 2.91
N ARG A 233 -3.52 13.92 4.20
CA ARG A 233 -3.66 15.20 4.92
C ARG A 233 -2.67 15.26 6.07
N GLU A 234 -2.38 16.46 6.52
CA GLU A 234 -1.52 16.67 7.69
C GLU A 234 -2.15 16.00 8.91
N PRO A 235 -1.49 14.98 9.51
CA PRO A 235 -2.04 14.28 10.66
C PRO A 235 -1.84 15.09 11.94
N ARG A 236 -2.80 15.00 12.84
CA ARG A 236 -2.66 15.48 14.20
C ARG A 236 -1.82 14.51 15.03
N LEU A 237 -1.41 14.93 16.22
CA LEU A 237 -0.59 14.09 17.09
C LEU A 237 -1.31 12.81 17.49
N ASP A 238 -2.62 12.86 17.82
CA ASP A 238 -3.41 11.68 18.16
C ASP A 238 -3.47 10.65 17.02
N GLU A 239 -3.60 11.11 15.77
CA GLU A 239 -3.59 10.27 14.58
C GLU A 239 -2.20 9.68 14.32
N THR A 240 -1.15 10.49 14.50
CA THR A 240 0.24 10.02 14.42
C THR A 240 0.52 8.95 15.47
N GLN A 241 0.04 9.12 16.70
CA GLN A 241 0.18 8.15 17.77
C GLN A 241 -0.57 6.84 17.48
N VAL A 242 -1.70 6.86 16.75
CA VAL A 242 -2.35 5.64 16.27
C VAL A 242 -1.40 4.86 15.35
N ALA A 243 -0.80 5.51 14.36
CA ALA A 243 0.15 4.87 13.45
C ALA A 243 1.40 4.37 14.18
N MET A 244 1.92 5.16 15.12
CA MET A 244 3.08 4.79 15.94
C MET A 244 2.83 3.58 16.84
N ARG A 245 1.59 3.38 17.33
CA ARG A 245 1.22 2.14 18.07
C ARG A 245 1.32 0.91 17.18
N ALA A 246 0.90 1.01 15.91
CA ALA A 246 1.05 -0.09 14.97
C ALA A 246 2.53 -0.38 14.63
N VAL A 247 3.35 0.68 14.47
CA VAL A 247 4.82 0.54 14.30
C VAL A 247 5.43 -0.14 15.51
N GLU A 248 5.11 0.31 16.72
CA GLU A 248 5.62 -0.29 17.96
C GLU A 248 5.29 -1.77 18.05
N ALA A 249 4.06 -2.16 17.76
CA ALA A 249 3.63 -3.55 17.81
C ALA A 249 4.41 -4.43 16.82
N VAL A 250 4.64 -3.95 15.57
CA VAL A 250 5.46 -4.68 14.61
C VAL A 250 6.92 -4.76 15.07
N LEU A 251 7.50 -3.66 15.56
CA LEU A 251 8.89 -3.65 16.01
C LEU A 251 9.10 -4.52 17.23
N ARG A 252 8.13 -4.61 18.14
CA ARG A 252 8.16 -5.51 19.28
C ARG A 252 8.29 -6.97 18.85
N LEU A 253 7.54 -7.37 17.82
CA LEU A 253 7.59 -8.74 17.27
C LEU A 253 8.86 -9.00 16.42
N GLU A 254 9.43 -7.98 15.81
CA GLU A 254 10.63 -8.10 14.98
C GLU A 254 11.92 -8.12 15.80
N LEU A 255 11.94 -7.45 16.98
CA LEU A 255 13.10 -7.28 17.84
C LEU A 255 13.09 -8.26 19.05
N ALA A 256 12.00 -9.05 19.19
CA ALA A 256 11.93 -10.15 20.16
C ALA A 256 12.70 -11.36 19.63
#